data_7ae3da8da31c73873f2a9d7c7bc41c90
#
_entry.id   7ae3da8da31c73873f2a9d7c7bc41c90
#
_cell.length_a   1.000
_cell.length_b   1.000
_cell.length_c   1.000
_cell.angle_alpha   90.00
_cell.angle_beta   90.00
_cell.angle_gamma   90.00
#
_symmetry.space_group_name_H-M   'P 1'
#
loop_
_entity.id
_entity.type
_entity.pdbx_description
1 polymer ?
#
loop_
_entity_poly.entity_id
_entity_poly.type
_entity_poly.pdbx_seq_one_letter_code
_entity_poly.pdbx_strand_id
1 'polypeptide(L)'
;MAKTPEDFSATPDTPGDKGHPGTVDSAPLATRRRAQALAVCIAAAFLTLLDVSIVTVALPSMEHHLALSPAQATWSIAGYTLTFGLALIPSGRLGDEFGRKKVFLVGMVLFTVTGVLCAVATTATWLVVARLARGVAAGLVAPQVVGLLHQMYPPRERGRAFGYYGATVSLSTAIGPLLGGAILQCFGTADGWRWIFLLFIPLDLAVLPPALRLLPESRRAERRSSLDLVGALVLGLAVTAVMLPLLETGGWSGRRWWLAWTGLALLAVFVLWERSVARKARRPLVDLNLFRERAYWVGTLVAAALYGGFTGIFIVLFQFLQQGLHYSPFKASLCTVLFTLGSAACGIISGRLVHRVGRPLVIVGTACTALGLTATALVVGGSEAGDNMFLRMALPLLLAGCGAGLVIAANQTLALHRVPRREGSTAAGVYQTGMKIGTSLGTALASSLYFGQLLASHGDFSAAARTGLLGAAALAAVAFLVALPGLTLRGRRDGEAAVGAVQEVEPVG
;
A
#
# COMPACT_ATOMS: atom_id res chain seq x y z
N MET A 1 47.20 71.26 22.72
CA MET A 1 47.16 71.76 21.29
C MET A 1 46.47 70.72 20.45
N ALA A 2 45.28 71.09 20.00
CA ALA A 2 44.35 70.24 19.28
C ALA A 2 44.72 70.08 17.79
N LYS A 3 44.47 68.97 17.19
CA LYS A 3 44.17 68.82 15.75
C LYS A 3 43.10 67.77 15.56
N THR A 4 41.96 68.20 15.07
CA THR A 4 40.83 67.44 14.51
C THR A 4 41.21 66.67 13.25
N PRO A 5 40.64 65.49 13.00
CA PRO A 5 40.75 64.82 11.68
C PRO A 5 39.57 65.24 10.82
N GLU A 6 39.91 65.56 9.58
CA GLU A 6 39.03 65.83 8.45
C GLU A 6 38.46 64.57 7.80
N ASP A 7 37.29 64.77 7.23
CA ASP A 7 36.52 63.90 6.35
C ASP A 7 37.33 63.09 5.28
N PHE A 8 37.02 61.79 5.13
CA PHE A 8 37.20 61.07 3.90
C PHE A 8 35.97 60.26 3.62
N SER A 9 35.01 60.83 2.91
CA SER A 9 33.96 60.15 2.19
C SER A 9 34.50 59.76 0.83
N ALA A 10 34.72 58.46 0.62
CA ALA A 10 34.80 57.88 -0.71
C ALA A 10 34.40 56.41 -0.63
N THR A 11 33.14 56.12 -0.96
CA THR A 11 32.66 54.76 -1.27
C THR A 11 33.17 54.37 -2.66
N PRO A 12 33.81 53.19 -2.82
CA PRO A 12 34.04 52.63 -4.15
C PRO A 12 32.76 52.00 -4.68
N ASP A 13 32.35 52.40 -5.86
CA ASP A 13 31.36 51.77 -6.70
C ASP A 13 31.57 50.27 -6.79
N THR A 14 30.62 49.47 -6.31
CA THR A 14 30.51 48.03 -6.59
C THR A 14 29.96 47.84 -8.00
N PRO A 15 30.66 47.09 -8.87
CA PRO A 15 30.14 46.75 -10.21
C PRO A 15 28.90 45.89 -10.11
N GLY A 16 27.90 46.30 -10.88
CA GLY A 16 26.56 45.72 -10.97
C GLY A 16 26.45 44.21 -10.81
N ASP A 17 25.58 43.85 -9.92
CA ASP A 17 24.97 42.51 -9.81
C ASP A 17 24.31 42.16 -11.14
N LYS A 18 25.05 41.42 -11.98
CA LYS A 18 24.49 40.80 -13.18
C LYS A 18 23.52 39.73 -12.69
N GLY A 19 22.24 40.08 -12.66
CA GLY A 19 21.16 39.22 -12.36
C GLY A 19 21.35 37.86 -13.02
N HIS A 20 21.39 36.79 -12.19
CA HIS A 20 21.29 35.42 -12.65
C HIS A 20 20.00 35.24 -13.45
N PRO A 21 20.05 34.89 -14.76
CA PRO A 21 18.85 34.57 -15.50
C PRO A 21 18.44 33.16 -15.11
N GLY A 22 17.36 33.04 -14.33
CA GLY A 22 16.76 31.71 -14.30
C GLY A 22 16.05 31.22 -13.05
N THR A 23 15.51 32.07 -12.21
CA THR A 23 14.37 31.67 -11.37
C THR A 23 13.09 32.15 -12.05
N VAL A 24 12.63 31.39 -13.04
CA VAL A 24 11.22 31.50 -13.43
C VAL A 24 10.45 30.90 -12.25
N ASP A 25 10.08 31.77 -11.32
CA ASP A 25 9.07 31.50 -10.31
C ASP A 25 7.83 31.00 -11.05
N SER A 26 7.57 29.69 -10.96
CA SER A 26 6.27 29.17 -11.31
C SER A 26 5.28 29.84 -10.34
N ALA A 27 4.58 30.86 -10.83
CA ALA A 27 3.60 31.62 -10.07
C ALA A 27 2.72 30.65 -9.26
N PRO A 28 2.55 30.86 -7.96
CA PRO A 28 1.78 29.97 -7.12
C PRO A 28 0.38 29.85 -7.73
N LEU A 29 -0.06 28.63 -8.07
CA LEU A 29 -1.41 28.36 -8.55
C LEU A 29 -2.39 29.05 -7.63
N ALA A 30 -3.39 29.79 -8.18
CA ALA A 30 -4.43 30.40 -7.39
C ALA A 30 -5.04 29.35 -6.45
N THR A 31 -5.35 29.70 -5.22
CA THR A 31 -5.79 28.78 -4.15
C THR A 31 -6.92 27.86 -4.63
N ARG A 32 -7.86 28.37 -5.43
CA ARG A 32 -8.95 27.58 -6.03
C ARG A 32 -8.42 26.52 -7.01
N ARG A 33 -7.47 26.87 -7.86
CA ARG A 33 -6.87 25.94 -8.82
C ARG A 33 -6.07 24.83 -8.13
N ARG A 34 -5.38 25.14 -7.02
CA ARG A 34 -4.68 24.14 -6.19
C ARG A 34 -5.67 23.15 -5.58
N ALA A 35 -6.79 23.64 -5.04
CA ALA A 35 -7.83 22.78 -4.46
C ALA A 35 -8.46 21.86 -5.51
N GLN A 36 -8.69 22.36 -6.71
CA GLN A 36 -9.19 21.54 -7.83
C GLN A 36 -8.17 20.49 -8.28
N ALA A 37 -6.89 20.84 -8.38
CA ALA A 37 -5.82 19.90 -8.69
C ALA A 37 -5.66 18.83 -7.60
N LEU A 38 -5.82 19.19 -6.32
CA LEU A 38 -5.87 18.23 -5.21
C LEU A 38 -7.03 17.26 -5.37
N ALA A 39 -8.23 17.75 -5.69
CA ALA A 39 -9.41 16.90 -5.91
C ALA A 39 -9.19 15.88 -7.04
N VAL A 40 -8.51 16.27 -8.11
CA VAL A 40 -8.12 15.37 -9.21
C VAL A 40 -7.17 14.27 -8.72
N CYS A 41 -6.13 14.65 -7.97
CA CYS A 41 -5.18 13.70 -7.40
C CYS A 41 -5.86 12.72 -6.43
N ILE A 42 -6.75 13.23 -5.57
CA ILE A 42 -7.51 12.44 -4.60
C ILE A 42 -8.48 11.50 -5.32
N ALA A 43 -9.18 11.96 -6.36
CA ALA A 43 -10.09 11.12 -7.14
C ALA A 43 -9.33 9.96 -7.81
N ALA A 44 -8.19 10.22 -8.45
CA ALA A 44 -7.37 9.16 -9.04
C ALA A 44 -6.85 8.16 -8.00
N ALA A 45 -6.39 8.64 -6.84
CA ALA A 45 -5.98 7.78 -5.74
C ALA A 45 -7.15 6.95 -5.21
N PHE A 46 -8.33 7.54 -5.05
CA PHE A 46 -9.54 6.85 -4.64
C PHE A 46 -9.88 5.70 -5.60
N LEU A 47 -9.89 5.95 -6.91
CA LEU A 47 -10.22 4.96 -7.92
C LEU A 47 -9.22 3.79 -7.92
N THR A 48 -7.92 4.07 -7.89
CA THR A 48 -6.88 3.02 -7.89
C THR A 48 -6.89 2.16 -6.62
N LEU A 49 -7.27 2.73 -5.47
CA LEU A 49 -7.37 2.02 -4.20
C LEU A 49 -8.72 1.30 -4.06
N LEU A 50 -9.80 1.88 -4.56
CA LEU A 50 -11.13 1.28 -4.61
C LEU A 50 -11.12 -0.01 -5.42
N ASP A 51 -10.38 -0.04 -6.54
CA ASP A 51 -10.26 -1.22 -7.40
C ASP A 51 -9.75 -2.46 -6.65
N VAL A 52 -8.82 -2.29 -5.71
CA VAL A 52 -8.32 -3.40 -4.89
C VAL A 52 -9.42 -4.01 -4.03
N SER A 53 -10.19 -3.15 -3.37
CA SER A 53 -11.18 -3.59 -2.37
C SER A 53 -12.51 -4.05 -2.97
N ILE A 54 -12.96 -3.43 -4.06
CA ILE A 54 -14.24 -3.74 -4.69
C ILE A 54 -14.22 -5.12 -5.38
N VAL A 55 -13.07 -5.49 -5.97
CA VAL A 55 -12.93 -6.75 -6.70
C VAL A 55 -12.94 -7.96 -5.78
N THR A 56 -12.55 -7.82 -4.51
CA THR A 56 -12.53 -8.94 -3.56
C THR A 56 -13.93 -9.52 -3.29
N VAL A 57 -14.96 -8.68 -3.27
CA VAL A 57 -16.34 -9.14 -3.07
C VAL A 57 -16.93 -9.79 -4.33
N ALA A 58 -16.41 -9.43 -5.51
CA ALA A 58 -16.87 -9.97 -6.78
C ALA A 58 -16.16 -11.28 -7.17
N LEU A 59 -15.11 -11.67 -6.45
CA LEU A 59 -14.33 -12.84 -6.78
C LEU A 59 -15.16 -14.12 -6.92
N PRO A 60 -16.10 -14.47 -6.01
CA PRO A 60 -16.95 -15.64 -6.16
C PRO A 60 -17.81 -15.62 -7.44
N SER A 61 -18.32 -14.42 -7.82
CA SER A 61 -19.08 -14.25 -9.06
C SER A 61 -18.22 -14.48 -10.31
N MET A 62 -16.97 -13.97 -10.29
CA MET A 62 -16.00 -14.20 -11.38
C MET A 62 -15.60 -15.66 -11.49
N GLU A 63 -15.38 -16.34 -10.36
CA GLU A 63 -15.06 -17.76 -10.32
C GLU A 63 -16.15 -18.60 -10.96
N HIS A 64 -17.39 -18.36 -10.59
CA HIS A 64 -18.53 -19.08 -11.13
C HIS A 64 -18.71 -18.82 -12.64
N HIS A 65 -18.63 -17.56 -13.07
CA HIS A 65 -18.92 -17.18 -14.46
C HIS A 65 -17.81 -17.57 -15.44
N LEU A 66 -16.53 -17.39 -15.06
CA LEU A 66 -15.37 -17.66 -15.92
C LEU A 66 -14.70 -19.01 -15.63
N ALA A 67 -15.27 -19.82 -14.73
CA ALA A 67 -14.70 -21.08 -14.25
C ALA A 67 -13.22 -20.93 -13.82
N LEU A 68 -12.95 -19.90 -13.01
CA LEU A 68 -11.59 -19.61 -12.50
C LEU A 68 -11.13 -20.78 -11.63
N SER A 69 -9.93 -21.29 -11.89
CA SER A 69 -9.26 -22.15 -10.93
C SER A 69 -8.87 -21.35 -9.66
N PRO A 70 -8.70 -21.98 -8.50
CA PRO A 70 -8.27 -21.31 -7.27
C PRO A 70 -6.98 -20.49 -7.44
N ALA A 71 -6.05 -20.96 -8.25
CA ALA A 71 -4.84 -20.24 -8.60
C ALA A 71 -5.14 -18.97 -9.40
N GLN A 72 -6.00 -19.03 -10.42
CA GLN A 72 -6.41 -17.88 -11.22
C GLN A 72 -7.20 -16.85 -10.40
N ALA A 73 -8.07 -17.32 -9.50
CA ALA A 73 -8.78 -16.48 -8.55
C ALA A 73 -7.81 -15.67 -7.67
N THR A 74 -6.83 -16.36 -7.09
CA THR A 74 -5.80 -15.71 -6.29
C THR A 74 -4.94 -14.76 -7.12
N TRP A 75 -4.52 -15.15 -8.34
CA TRP A 75 -3.74 -14.28 -9.23
C TRP A 75 -4.50 -13.01 -9.66
N SER A 76 -5.80 -13.06 -9.78
CA SER A 76 -6.60 -11.87 -10.15
C SER A 76 -6.51 -10.75 -9.10
N ILE A 77 -6.26 -11.07 -7.82
CA ILE A 77 -6.13 -10.11 -6.74
C ILE A 77 -4.66 -9.91 -6.35
N ALA A 78 -3.95 -10.99 -6.02
CA ALA A 78 -2.56 -10.93 -5.58
C ALA A 78 -1.62 -10.45 -6.70
N GLY A 79 -1.88 -10.88 -7.93
CA GLY A 79 -1.11 -10.45 -9.10
C GLY A 79 -1.24 -8.96 -9.41
N TYR A 80 -2.46 -8.41 -9.32
CA TYR A 80 -2.67 -6.95 -9.40
C TYR A 80 -1.84 -6.22 -8.35
N THR A 81 -1.90 -6.67 -7.10
CA THR A 81 -1.19 -6.02 -5.98
C THR A 81 0.33 -6.13 -6.16
N LEU A 82 0.81 -7.27 -6.65
CA LEU A 82 2.22 -7.50 -6.96
C LEU A 82 2.72 -6.52 -8.04
N THR A 83 2.06 -6.49 -9.19
CA THR A 83 2.46 -5.63 -10.31
C THR A 83 2.33 -4.15 -9.97
N PHE A 84 1.31 -3.79 -9.16
CA PHE A 84 1.20 -2.45 -8.59
C PHE A 84 2.44 -2.12 -7.76
N GLY A 85 2.82 -2.97 -6.82
CA GLY A 85 3.99 -2.76 -5.95
C GLY A 85 5.31 -2.64 -6.73
N LEU A 86 5.52 -3.52 -7.71
CA LEU A 86 6.72 -3.52 -8.54
C LEU A 86 6.82 -2.27 -9.42
N ALA A 87 5.70 -1.72 -9.87
CA ALA A 87 5.66 -0.51 -10.69
C ALA A 87 5.90 0.78 -9.90
N LEU A 88 5.72 0.79 -8.57
CA LEU A 88 5.81 2.03 -7.75
C LEU A 88 7.14 2.76 -7.89
N ILE A 89 8.26 2.06 -7.73
CA ILE A 89 9.59 2.68 -7.72
C ILE A 89 10.01 3.11 -9.13
N PRO A 90 9.92 2.26 -10.17
CA PRO A 90 10.20 2.67 -11.55
C PRO A 90 9.34 3.86 -11.99
N SER A 91 8.06 3.84 -11.62
CA SER A 91 7.10 4.90 -11.96
C SER A 91 7.46 6.25 -11.32
N GLY A 92 7.90 6.25 -10.06
CA GLY A 92 8.39 7.47 -9.41
C GLY A 92 9.52 8.12 -10.22
N ARG A 93 10.48 7.31 -10.68
CA ARG A 93 11.60 7.78 -11.52
C ARG A 93 11.15 8.26 -12.91
N LEU A 94 10.21 7.53 -13.54
CA LEU A 94 9.59 8.00 -14.79
C LEU A 94 8.94 9.37 -14.63
N GLY A 95 8.27 9.60 -13.49
CA GLY A 95 7.67 10.90 -13.17
C GLY A 95 8.68 12.01 -13.02
N ASP A 96 9.85 11.73 -12.43
CA ASP A 96 10.92 12.70 -12.26
C ASP A 96 11.63 12.98 -13.60
N GLU A 97 11.74 11.99 -14.49
CA GLU A 97 12.44 12.13 -15.80
C GLU A 97 11.53 12.75 -16.88
N PHE A 98 10.31 12.21 -17.03
CA PHE A 98 9.39 12.60 -18.12
C PHE A 98 8.36 13.64 -17.70
N GLY A 99 8.29 13.95 -16.41
CA GLY A 99 7.32 14.86 -15.81
C GLY A 99 6.11 14.13 -15.23
N ARG A 100 5.82 14.40 -13.95
CA ARG A 100 4.78 13.72 -13.15
C ARG A 100 3.40 13.78 -13.78
N LYS A 101 3.01 14.93 -14.34
CA LYS A 101 1.73 15.09 -15.05
C LYS A 101 1.58 14.12 -16.21
N LYS A 102 2.63 13.98 -17.04
CA LYS A 102 2.59 13.09 -18.22
C LYS A 102 2.45 11.64 -17.80
N VAL A 103 3.27 11.19 -16.85
CA VAL A 103 3.21 9.81 -16.34
C VAL A 103 1.88 9.53 -15.64
N PHE A 104 1.33 10.48 -14.91
CA PHE A 104 -0.01 10.39 -14.33
C PHE A 104 -1.07 10.16 -15.39
N LEU A 105 -1.08 10.97 -16.47
CA LEU A 105 -2.06 10.87 -17.56
C LEU A 105 -1.94 9.53 -18.30
N VAL A 106 -0.71 9.10 -18.62
CA VAL A 106 -0.47 7.78 -19.24
C VAL A 106 -0.97 6.67 -18.33
N GLY A 107 -0.67 6.75 -17.02
CA GLY A 107 -1.14 5.80 -16.02
C GLY A 107 -2.67 5.73 -15.96
N MET A 108 -3.36 6.87 -15.95
CA MET A 108 -4.83 6.94 -15.94
C MET A 108 -5.44 6.38 -17.23
N VAL A 109 -4.90 6.69 -18.40
CA VAL A 109 -5.36 6.12 -19.68
C VAL A 109 -5.17 4.59 -19.68
N LEU A 110 -3.99 4.10 -19.28
CA LEU A 110 -3.75 2.66 -19.15
C LEU A 110 -4.68 2.01 -18.13
N PHE A 111 -4.99 2.69 -17.02
CA PHE A 111 -5.91 2.20 -16.00
C PHE A 111 -7.34 2.07 -16.57
N THR A 112 -7.80 3.06 -17.34
CA THR A 112 -9.09 3.00 -18.05
C THR A 112 -9.12 1.88 -19.08
N VAL A 113 -8.11 1.80 -19.96
CA VAL A 113 -8.03 0.75 -21.01
C VAL A 113 -8.01 -0.66 -20.38
N THR A 114 -7.19 -0.86 -19.36
CA THR A 114 -7.14 -2.16 -18.67
C THR A 114 -8.43 -2.46 -17.91
N GLY A 115 -9.16 -1.43 -17.44
CA GLY A 115 -10.51 -1.56 -16.91
C GLY A 115 -11.50 -2.10 -17.94
N VAL A 116 -11.48 -1.56 -19.17
CA VAL A 116 -12.27 -2.09 -20.29
C VAL A 116 -11.87 -3.55 -20.56
N LEU A 117 -10.58 -3.86 -20.63
CA LEU A 117 -10.11 -5.23 -20.86
C LEU A 117 -10.60 -6.21 -19.77
N CYS A 118 -10.66 -5.76 -18.51
CA CYS A 118 -11.25 -6.57 -17.43
C CYS A 118 -12.75 -6.77 -17.65
N ALA A 119 -13.49 -5.71 -18.00
CA ALA A 119 -14.94 -5.78 -18.20
C ALA A 119 -15.36 -6.73 -19.34
N VAL A 120 -14.58 -6.76 -20.43
CA VAL A 120 -14.87 -7.62 -21.61
C VAL A 120 -14.18 -8.97 -21.55
N ALA A 121 -13.58 -9.36 -20.42
CA ALA A 121 -12.90 -10.64 -20.29
C ALA A 121 -13.89 -11.80 -20.49
N THR A 122 -13.52 -12.74 -21.35
CA THR A 122 -14.31 -13.94 -21.68
C THR A 122 -13.68 -15.23 -21.16
N THR A 123 -12.42 -15.17 -20.73
CA THR A 123 -11.69 -16.31 -20.18
C THR A 123 -10.96 -15.91 -18.88
N ALA A 124 -10.73 -16.90 -18.02
CA ALA A 124 -9.97 -16.74 -16.79
C ALA A 124 -8.58 -16.13 -17.02
N THR A 125 -7.83 -16.66 -18.00
CA THR A 125 -6.49 -16.19 -18.33
C THR A 125 -6.50 -14.73 -18.81
N TRP A 126 -7.50 -14.35 -19.63
CA TRP A 126 -7.66 -12.96 -20.06
C TRP A 126 -7.83 -12.04 -18.86
N LEU A 127 -8.76 -12.39 -17.94
CA LEU A 127 -9.00 -11.58 -16.74
C LEU A 127 -7.72 -11.41 -15.91
N VAL A 128 -6.98 -12.50 -15.66
CA VAL A 128 -5.72 -12.45 -14.89
C VAL A 128 -4.71 -11.52 -15.56
N VAL A 129 -4.47 -11.66 -16.88
CA VAL A 129 -3.53 -10.80 -17.61
C VAL A 129 -3.97 -9.33 -17.59
N ALA A 130 -5.26 -9.07 -17.79
CA ALA A 130 -5.81 -7.71 -17.70
C ALA A 130 -5.64 -7.11 -16.28
N ARG A 131 -5.82 -7.92 -15.23
CA ARG A 131 -5.60 -7.51 -13.83
C ARG A 131 -4.12 -7.20 -13.54
N LEU A 132 -3.19 -8.00 -14.06
CA LEU A 132 -1.75 -7.72 -13.96
C LEU A 132 -1.39 -6.37 -14.62
N ALA A 133 -1.89 -6.15 -15.84
CA ALA A 133 -1.69 -4.88 -16.57
C ALA A 133 -2.32 -3.69 -15.83
N ARG A 134 -3.52 -3.89 -15.23
CA ARG A 134 -4.20 -2.86 -14.42
C ARG A 134 -3.42 -2.50 -13.17
N GLY A 135 -2.75 -3.49 -12.53
CA GLY A 135 -1.85 -3.25 -11.41
C GLY A 135 -0.66 -2.37 -11.79
N VAL A 136 -0.03 -2.62 -12.96
CA VAL A 136 1.03 -1.74 -13.49
C VAL A 136 0.51 -0.32 -13.70
N ALA A 137 -0.67 -0.16 -14.29
CA ALA A 137 -1.29 1.15 -14.53
C ALA A 137 -1.54 1.91 -13.21
N ALA A 138 -2.07 1.24 -12.19
CA ALA A 138 -2.24 1.82 -10.84
C ALA A 138 -0.90 2.23 -10.21
N GLY A 139 0.14 1.40 -10.40
CA GLY A 139 1.51 1.69 -9.96
C GLY A 139 2.15 2.88 -10.70
N LEU A 140 1.71 3.19 -11.91
CA LEU A 140 2.11 4.42 -12.62
C LEU A 140 1.46 5.67 -11.99
N VAL A 141 0.22 5.59 -11.55
CA VAL A 141 -0.53 6.73 -11.01
C VAL A 141 -0.10 7.09 -9.58
N ALA A 142 0.00 6.12 -8.69
CA ALA A 142 0.13 6.37 -7.25
C ALA A 142 1.34 7.24 -6.84
N PRO A 143 2.57 7.03 -7.31
CA PRO A 143 3.70 7.89 -6.97
C PRO A 143 3.57 9.30 -7.53
N GLN A 144 2.87 9.45 -8.68
CA GLN A 144 2.64 10.77 -9.27
C GLN A 144 1.71 11.61 -8.41
N VAL A 145 0.66 11.00 -7.84
CA VAL A 145 -0.23 11.67 -6.89
C VAL A 145 0.57 12.25 -5.73
N VAL A 146 1.37 11.42 -5.05
CA VAL A 146 2.22 11.83 -3.93
C VAL A 146 3.19 12.94 -4.36
N GLY A 147 3.84 12.78 -5.50
CA GLY A 147 4.78 13.74 -6.04
C GLY A 147 4.14 15.08 -6.43
N LEU A 148 2.96 15.06 -7.03
CA LEU A 148 2.20 16.27 -7.35
C LEU A 148 1.73 17.00 -6.08
N LEU A 149 1.30 16.29 -5.03
CA LEU A 149 0.98 16.88 -3.75
C LEU A 149 2.20 17.59 -3.13
N HIS A 150 3.37 16.97 -3.19
CA HIS A 150 4.62 17.61 -2.75
C HIS A 150 4.98 18.87 -3.55
N GLN A 151 4.68 18.87 -4.86
CA GLN A 151 4.97 20.02 -5.74
C GLN A 151 3.99 21.16 -5.54
N MET A 152 2.70 20.88 -5.32
CA MET A 152 1.64 21.88 -5.21
C MET A 152 1.59 22.57 -3.85
N TYR A 153 1.99 21.87 -2.78
CA TYR A 153 1.81 22.38 -1.41
C TYR A 153 3.13 22.68 -0.69
N PRO A 154 3.30 23.88 -0.13
CA PRO A 154 4.45 24.19 0.70
C PRO A 154 4.46 23.36 1.98
N PRO A 155 5.61 23.22 2.67
CA PRO A 155 5.75 22.34 3.84
C PRO A 155 4.69 22.52 4.93
N ARG A 156 4.24 23.76 5.16
CA ARG A 156 3.22 24.11 6.18
C ARG A 156 1.83 23.58 5.85
N GLU A 157 1.48 23.44 4.57
CA GLU A 157 0.16 23.02 4.08
C GLU A 157 0.14 21.54 3.68
N ARG A 158 1.30 20.90 3.50
CA ARG A 158 1.41 19.48 3.09
C ARG A 158 0.67 18.54 4.02
N GLY A 159 0.73 18.78 5.34
CA GLY A 159 0.05 17.96 6.32
C GLY A 159 -1.46 17.82 6.05
N ARG A 160 -2.11 18.92 5.66
CA ARG A 160 -3.54 18.93 5.31
C ARG A 160 -3.82 18.17 4.01
N ALA A 161 -3.00 18.36 2.97
CA ALA A 161 -3.16 17.68 1.68
C ALA A 161 -2.95 16.15 1.84
N PHE A 162 -1.93 15.72 2.58
CA PHE A 162 -1.71 14.31 2.90
C PHE A 162 -2.75 13.73 3.86
N GLY A 163 -3.35 14.56 4.71
CA GLY A 163 -4.50 14.18 5.53
C GLY A 163 -5.70 13.78 4.66
N TYR A 164 -6.02 14.56 3.63
CA TYR A 164 -7.07 14.19 2.65
C TYR A 164 -6.71 12.91 1.88
N TYR A 165 -5.45 12.76 1.47
CA TYR A 165 -4.99 11.53 0.82
C TYR A 165 -5.14 10.30 1.75
N GLY A 166 -4.74 10.40 3.00
CA GLY A 166 -4.90 9.34 3.99
C GLY A 166 -6.38 8.98 4.26
N ALA A 167 -7.26 9.99 4.36
CA ALA A 167 -8.69 9.78 4.47
C ALA A 167 -9.25 9.03 3.24
N THR A 168 -8.74 9.35 2.04
CA THR A 168 -9.11 8.67 0.79
C THR A 168 -8.75 7.19 0.80
N VAL A 169 -7.55 6.84 1.32
CA VAL A 169 -7.12 5.45 1.47
C VAL A 169 -8.10 4.67 2.34
N SER A 170 -8.47 5.23 3.49
CA SER A 170 -9.43 4.58 4.41
C SER A 170 -10.82 4.46 3.81
N LEU A 171 -11.30 5.52 3.15
CA LEU A 171 -12.62 5.57 2.55
C LEU A 171 -12.78 4.59 1.39
N SER A 172 -11.78 4.49 0.50
CA SER A 172 -11.80 3.54 -0.61
C SER A 172 -11.84 2.08 -0.13
N THR A 173 -11.12 1.77 0.94
CA THR A 173 -11.14 0.43 1.54
C THR A 173 -12.49 0.11 2.19
N ALA A 174 -13.13 1.10 2.82
CA ALA A 174 -14.43 0.93 3.48
C ALA A 174 -15.59 0.81 2.48
N ILE A 175 -15.60 1.67 1.45
CA ILE A 175 -16.69 1.72 0.48
C ILE A 175 -16.61 0.58 -0.54
N GLY A 176 -15.40 0.10 -0.87
CA GLY A 176 -15.21 -0.89 -1.94
C GLY A 176 -16.10 -2.12 -1.82
N PRO A 177 -16.06 -2.89 -0.74
CA PRO A 177 -16.91 -4.06 -0.59
C PRO A 177 -18.41 -3.74 -0.63
N LEU A 178 -18.83 -2.64 0.00
CA LEU A 178 -20.24 -2.23 0.00
C LEU A 178 -20.74 -1.89 -1.39
N LEU A 179 -19.95 -1.09 -2.13
CA LEU A 179 -20.28 -0.70 -3.49
C LEU A 179 -20.29 -1.90 -4.43
N GLY A 180 -19.28 -2.78 -4.33
CA GLY A 180 -19.22 -4.02 -5.10
C GLY A 180 -20.40 -4.94 -4.79
N GLY A 181 -20.73 -5.12 -3.51
CA GLY A 181 -21.88 -5.91 -3.08
C GLY A 181 -23.20 -5.32 -3.58
N ALA A 182 -23.37 -3.99 -3.56
CA ALA A 182 -24.55 -3.32 -4.10
C ALA A 182 -24.68 -3.50 -5.63
N ILE A 183 -23.58 -3.35 -6.38
CA ILE A 183 -23.55 -3.57 -7.83
C ILE A 183 -23.97 -5.01 -8.16
N LEU A 184 -23.39 -6.00 -7.48
CA LEU A 184 -23.74 -7.40 -7.69
C LEU A 184 -25.18 -7.71 -7.30
N GLN A 185 -25.72 -7.04 -6.29
CA GLN A 185 -27.12 -7.16 -5.89
C GLN A 185 -28.08 -6.58 -6.96
N CYS A 186 -27.70 -5.46 -7.59
CA CYS A 186 -28.54 -4.78 -8.60
C CYS A 186 -28.46 -5.43 -9.98
N PHE A 187 -27.27 -5.85 -10.41
CA PHE A 187 -27.03 -6.36 -11.78
C PHE A 187 -26.90 -7.89 -11.86
N GLY A 188 -27.11 -8.57 -10.72
CA GLY A 188 -27.01 -10.02 -10.63
C GLY A 188 -25.57 -10.52 -10.45
N THR A 189 -25.45 -11.76 -9.95
CA THR A 189 -24.14 -12.37 -9.66
C THR A 189 -23.48 -12.97 -10.90
N ALA A 190 -24.21 -13.25 -11.97
CA ALA A 190 -23.64 -13.86 -13.18
C ALA A 190 -22.72 -12.86 -13.91
N ASP A 191 -23.25 -11.74 -14.38
CA ASP A 191 -22.52 -10.72 -15.14
C ASP A 191 -22.27 -9.42 -14.37
N GLY A 192 -22.83 -9.27 -13.17
CA GLY A 192 -22.73 -8.05 -12.35
C GLY A 192 -21.30 -7.63 -12.03
N TRP A 193 -20.36 -8.57 -11.98
CA TRP A 193 -18.94 -8.26 -11.79
C TRP A 193 -18.33 -7.40 -12.92
N ARG A 194 -18.87 -7.50 -14.15
CA ARG A 194 -18.45 -6.65 -15.29
C ARG A 194 -18.79 -5.19 -15.04
N TRP A 195 -19.96 -4.92 -14.43
CA TRP A 195 -20.39 -3.57 -14.08
C TRP A 195 -19.49 -2.90 -13.07
N ILE A 196 -18.79 -3.68 -12.23
CA ILE A 196 -17.76 -3.14 -11.34
C ILE A 196 -16.66 -2.47 -12.16
N PHE A 197 -16.15 -3.11 -13.20
CA PHE A 197 -15.11 -2.52 -14.06
C PHE A 197 -15.69 -1.43 -14.98
N LEU A 198 -16.90 -1.59 -15.47
CA LEU A 198 -17.58 -0.57 -16.29
C LEU A 198 -17.82 0.72 -15.51
N LEU A 199 -18.07 0.64 -14.20
CA LEU A 199 -18.20 1.82 -13.33
C LEU A 199 -16.95 2.70 -13.33
N PHE A 200 -15.76 2.10 -13.38
CA PHE A 200 -14.52 2.86 -13.39
C PHE A 200 -14.33 3.68 -14.66
N ILE A 201 -14.84 3.21 -15.82
CA ILE A 201 -14.61 3.86 -17.10
C ILE A 201 -15.08 5.32 -17.10
N PRO A 202 -16.36 5.64 -16.81
CA PRO A 202 -16.82 7.04 -16.79
C PRO A 202 -16.13 7.85 -15.68
N LEU A 203 -15.79 7.23 -14.53
CA LEU A 203 -15.09 7.91 -13.44
C LEU A 203 -13.65 8.24 -13.81
N ASP A 204 -12.93 7.31 -14.42
CA ASP A 204 -11.57 7.51 -14.91
C ASP A 204 -11.54 8.59 -16.01
N LEU A 205 -12.48 8.51 -16.95
CA LEU A 205 -12.64 9.50 -18.03
C LEU A 205 -12.99 10.90 -17.47
N ALA A 206 -13.78 10.98 -16.40
CA ALA A 206 -14.09 12.25 -15.74
C ALA A 206 -12.87 12.89 -15.07
N VAL A 207 -11.87 12.10 -14.66
CA VAL A 207 -10.62 12.60 -14.05
C VAL A 207 -9.66 13.17 -15.11
N LEU A 208 -9.64 12.63 -16.33
CA LEU A 208 -8.66 12.98 -17.36
C LEU A 208 -8.71 14.45 -17.84
N PRO A 209 -9.89 15.05 -18.22
CA PRO A 209 -9.93 16.43 -18.68
C PRO A 209 -9.48 17.45 -17.61
N PRO A 210 -9.94 17.37 -16.34
CA PRO A 210 -9.42 18.26 -15.30
C PRO A 210 -7.94 17.99 -15.00
N ALA A 211 -7.46 16.76 -15.09
CA ALA A 211 -6.03 16.46 -14.93
C ALA A 211 -5.18 17.17 -16.00
N LEU A 212 -5.61 17.14 -17.25
CA LEU A 212 -4.95 17.83 -18.36
C LEU A 212 -4.84 19.34 -18.14
N ARG A 213 -5.89 19.98 -17.58
CA ARG A 213 -5.98 21.44 -17.43
C ARG A 213 -5.39 21.97 -16.12
N LEU A 214 -5.55 21.21 -15.02
CA LEU A 214 -5.29 21.70 -13.66
C LEU A 214 -3.96 21.26 -13.11
N LEU A 215 -3.45 20.07 -13.47
CA LEU A 215 -2.20 19.58 -12.93
C LEU A 215 -1.01 20.40 -13.43
N PRO A 216 -0.09 20.80 -12.54
CA PRO A 216 1.08 21.57 -12.93
C PRO A 216 2.02 20.74 -13.81
N GLU A 217 2.65 21.40 -14.78
CA GLU A 217 3.73 20.79 -15.53
C GLU A 217 4.96 20.68 -14.64
N SER A 218 5.52 19.49 -14.55
CA SER A 218 6.75 19.27 -13.81
C SER A 218 7.95 19.54 -14.71
N ARG A 219 8.93 20.31 -14.21
CA ARG A 219 10.23 20.44 -14.89
C ARG A 219 10.87 19.06 -15.00
N ARG A 220 11.41 18.75 -16.18
CA ARG A 220 12.28 17.59 -16.36
C ARG A 220 13.50 17.75 -15.47
N ALA A 221 13.89 16.69 -14.77
CA ALA A 221 15.16 16.70 -14.07
C ALA A 221 16.27 16.81 -15.11
N GLU A 222 17.22 17.71 -14.91
CA GLU A 222 18.37 17.92 -15.81
C GLU A 222 19.28 16.70 -15.94
N ARG A 223 19.19 15.76 -15.00
CA ARG A 223 19.95 14.49 -15.03
C ARG A 223 19.01 13.32 -15.31
N ARG A 224 19.23 12.63 -16.43
CA ARG A 224 18.63 11.34 -16.74
C ARG A 224 18.91 10.35 -15.60
N SER A 225 17.88 9.89 -14.93
CA SER A 225 18.01 8.83 -13.93
C SER A 225 17.94 7.50 -14.66
N SER A 226 18.95 6.67 -14.50
CA SER A 226 18.91 5.31 -15.07
C SER A 226 17.81 4.51 -14.37
N LEU A 227 16.83 4.05 -15.16
CA LEU A 227 15.81 3.12 -14.70
C LEU A 227 16.47 1.75 -14.52
N ASP A 228 16.43 1.23 -13.28
CA ASP A 228 16.87 -0.14 -13.03
C ASP A 228 15.74 -1.13 -13.32
N LEU A 229 15.42 -1.29 -14.60
CA LEU A 229 14.42 -2.26 -15.07
C LEU A 229 14.84 -3.70 -14.79
N VAL A 230 16.16 -3.97 -14.78
CA VAL A 230 16.70 -5.30 -14.49
C VAL A 230 16.43 -5.67 -13.02
N GLY A 231 16.72 -4.76 -12.09
CA GLY A 231 16.40 -4.95 -10.68
C GLY A 231 14.90 -5.17 -10.45
N ALA A 232 14.04 -4.36 -11.10
CA ALA A 232 12.59 -4.53 -11.00
C ALA A 232 12.11 -5.88 -11.54
N LEU A 233 12.66 -6.34 -12.68
CA LEU A 233 12.34 -7.62 -13.27
C LEU A 233 12.79 -8.78 -12.39
N VAL A 234 14.02 -8.75 -11.89
CA VAL A 234 14.56 -9.80 -11.00
C VAL A 234 13.75 -9.89 -9.72
N LEU A 235 13.40 -8.74 -9.12
CA LEU A 235 12.53 -8.71 -7.92
C LEU A 235 11.15 -9.29 -8.22
N GLY A 236 10.56 -8.93 -9.38
CA GLY A 236 9.27 -9.44 -9.81
C GLY A 236 9.29 -10.95 -10.01
N LEU A 237 10.29 -11.48 -10.71
CA LEU A 237 10.47 -12.91 -10.91
C LEU A 237 10.71 -13.65 -9.59
N ALA A 238 11.50 -13.07 -8.68
CA ALA A 238 11.76 -13.65 -7.37
C ALA A 238 10.48 -13.81 -6.56
N VAL A 239 9.68 -12.74 -6.45
CA VAL A 239 8.41 -12.79 -5.70
C VAL A 239 7.41 -13.73 -6.38
N THR A 240 7.31 -13.70 -7.70
CA THR A 240 6.47 -14.63 -8.47
C THR A 240 6.87 -16.08 -8.22
N ALA A 241 8.16 -16.40 -8.24
CA ALA A 241 8.66 -17.75 -8.00
C ALA A 241 8.35 -18.25 -6.57
N VAL A 242 8.38 -17.35 -5.57
CA VAL A 242 7.93 -17.68 -4.19
C VAL A 242 6.42 -17.90 -4.13
N MET A 243 5.63 -17.14 -4.90
CA MET A 243 4.17 -17.28 -4.90
C MET A 243 3.67 -18.55 -5.59
N LEU A 244 4.33 -18.98 -6.67
CA LEU A 244 3.87 -20.11 -7.49
C LEU A 244 3.57 -21.37 -6.68
N PRO A 245 4.45 -21.89 -5.81
CA PRO A 245 4.15 -23.08 -5.02
C PRO A 245 3.02 -22.89 -4.02
N LEU A 246 2.76 -21.65 -3.56
CA LEU A 246 1.63 -21.33 -2.69
C LEU A 246 0.28 -21.41 -3.43
N LEU A 247 0.27 -21.27 -4.74
CA LEU A 247 -0.95 -21.28 -5.56
C LEU A 247 -1.34 -22.66 -6.05
N GLU A 248 -0.51 -23.67 -5.81
CA GLU A 248 -0.84 -25.04 -6.17
C GLU A 248 -1.82 -25.66 -5.16
N THR A 249 -3.03 -25.92 -5.61
CA THR A 249 -4.14 -26.44 -4.80
C THR A 249 -4.08 -27.95 -4.57
N GLY A 250 -3.08 -28.65 -5.09
CA GLY A 250 -2.92 -30.12 -4.98
C GLY A 250 -2.25 -30.62 -3.68
N GLY A 251 -2.24 -29.83 -2.64
CA GLY A 251 -1.54 -30.12 -1.39
C GLY A 251 -0.06 -29.70 -1.45
N TRP A 252 0.52 -29.50 -0.27
CA TRP A 252 1.92 -29.15 -0.07
C TRP A 252 2.86 -30.29 -0.47
N SER A 253 2.52 -31.02 -1.54
CA SER A 253 3.33 -32.10 -2.09
C SER A 253 4.63 -31.51 -2.63
N GLY A 254 5.76 -31.96 -2.10
CA GLY A 254 7.09 -31.39 -2.25
C GLY A 254 7.64 -31.18 -3.67
N ARG A 255 6.83 -31.40 -4.71
CA ARG A 255 7.27 -31.43 -6.10
C ARG A 255 7.65 -30.08 -6.70
N ARG A 256 7.16 -28.94 -6.17
CA ARG A 256 7.48 -27.61 -6.71
C ARG A 256 8.06 -26.62 -5.71
N TRP A 257 8.38 -27.06 -4.50
CA TRP A 257 9.07 -26.20 -3.51
C TRP A 257 10.44 -25.70 -3.98
N TRP A 258 11.05 -26.34 -4.96
CA TRP A 258 12.22 -25.84 -5.63
C TRP A 258 12.00 -24.44 -6.24
N LEU A 259 10.78 -24.09 -6.64
CA LEU A 259 10.45 -22.73 -7.13
C LEU A 259 10.59 -21.68 -6.01
N ALA A 260 10.17 -22.00 -4.77
CA ALA A 260 10.38 -21.10 -3.65
C ALA A 260 11.88 -20.89 -3.37
N TRP A 261 12.69 -21.97 -3.43
CA TRP A 261 14.13 -21.85 -3.31
C TRP A 261 14.75 -21.06 -4.45
N THR A 262 14.27 -21.24 -5.66
CA THR A 262 14.66 -20.40 -6.82
C THR A 262 14.30 -18.94 -6.59
N GLY A 263 13.11 -18.65 -6.06
CA GLY A 263 12.70 -17.30 -5.70
C GLY A 263 13.60 -16.67 -4.64
N LEU A 264 13.98 -17.42 -3.60
CA LEU A 264 14.94 -16.96 -2.59
C LEU A 264 16.33 -16.73 -3.18
N ALA A 265 16.79 -17.60 -4.09
CA ALA A 265 18.05 -17.40 -4.82
C ALA A 265 18.00 -16.14 -5.69
N LEU A 266 16.89 -15.90 -6.39
CA LEU A 266 16.68 -14.66 -7.16
C LEU A 266 16.64 -13.41 -6.27
N LEU A 267 16.10 -13.49 -5.05
CA LEU A 267 16.17 -12.38 -4.08
C LEU A 267 17.63 -12.11 -3.65
N ALA A 268 18.43 -13.16 -3.46
CA ALA A 268 19.87 -12.99 -3.20
C ALA A 268 20.58 -12.35 -4.41
N VAL A 269 20.27 -12.79 -5.64
CA VAL A 269 20.77 -12.17 -6.88
C VAL A 269 20.34 -10.71 -6.96
N PHE A 270 19.10 -10.39 -6.64
CA PHE A 270 18.60 -9.01 -6.58
C PHE A 270 19.43 -8.15 -5.63
N VAL A 271 19.68 -8.63 -4.40
CA VAL A 271 20.50 -7.89 -3.42
C VAL A 271 21.94 -7.68 -3.92
N LEU A 272 22.54 -8.69 -4.56
CA LEU A 272 23.88 -8.58 -5.14
C LEU A 272 23.91 -7.60 -6.32
N TRP A 273 22.85 -7.63 -7.15
CA TRP A 273 22.68 -6.68 -8.25
C TRP A 273 22.60 -5.24 -7.74
N GLU A 274 21.71 -4.97 -6.76
CA GLU A 274 21.56 -3.65 -6.16
C GLU A 274 22.88 -3.13 -5.56
N ARG A 275 23.64 -3.99 -4.89
CA ARG A 275 24.98 -3.65 -4.39
C ARG A 275 25.95 -3.32 -5.52
N SER A 276 25.89 -4.05 -6.63
CA SER A 276 26.72 -3.80 -7.82
C SER A 276 26.36 -2.46 -8.48
N VAL A 277 25.06 -2.17 -8.62
CA VAL A 277 24.56 -0.91 -9.17
C VAL A 277 24.98 0.28 -8.29
N ALA A 278 24.86 0.14 -6.98
CA ALA A 278 25.30 1.16 -6.02
C ALA A 278 26.81 1.43 -6.07
N ARG A 279 27.66 0.38 -6.21
CA ARG A 279 29.11 0.52 -6.35
C ARG A 279 29.51 1.26 -7.64
N LYS A 280 28.72 1.16 -8.71
CA LYS A 280 28.97 1.84 -10.00
C LYS A 280 28.46 3.30 -10.01
N ALA A 281 28.17 3.88 -8.83
CA ALA A 281 27.60 5.22 -8.67
C ALA A 281 26.28 5.44 -9.46
N ARG A 282 25.61 4.35 -9.83
CA ARG A 282 24.26 4.37 -10.41
C ARG A 282 23.23 4.35 -9.27
N ARG A 283 22.03 4.84 -9.54
CA ARG A 283 20.94 4.81 -8.54
C ARG A 283 20.30 3.42 -8.51
N PRO A 284 20.48 2.62 -7.44
CA PRO A 284 19.85 1.32 -7.30
C PRO A 284 18.32 1.46 -7.20
N LEU A 285 17.56 0.40 -7.55
CA LEU A 285 16.10 0.39 -7.40
C LEU A 285 15.72 0.59 -5.94
N VAL A 286 16.41 -0.14 -5.06
CA VAL A 286 16.26 -0.09 -3.62
C VAL A 286 17.60 0.30 -3.00
N ASP A 287 17.65 1.43 -2.30
CA ASP A 287 18.84 1.78 -1.53
C ASP A 287 18.96 0.89 -0.30
N LEU A 288 19.88 -0.05 -0.35
CA LEU A 288 20.11 -1.01 0.73
C LEU A 288 20.62 -0.36 2.02
N ASN A 289 21.14 0.88 1.96
CA ASN A 289 21.55 1.61 3.16
C ASN A 289 20.38 1.98 4.05
N LEU A 290 19.16 2.13 3.49
CA LEU A 290 17.93 2.34 4.24
C LEU A 290 17.68 1.21 5.25
N PHE A 291 18.08 -0.02 4.92
CA PHE A 291 17.91 -1.18 5.79
C PHE A 291 18.93 -1.28 6.93
N ARG A 292 19.92 -0.38 6.98
CA ARG A 292 20.79 -0.22 8.16
C ARG A 292 20.03 0.42 9.32
N GLU A 293 19.04 1.26 9.00
CA GLU A 293 18.16 1.84 10.02
C GLU A 293 17.16 0.81 10.53
N ARG A 294 17.36 0.36 11.78
CA ARG A 294 16.51 -0.67 12.40
C ARG A 294 15.03 -0.29 12.40
N ALA A 295 14.71 0.99 12.61
CA ALA A 295 13.33 1.48 12.59
C ALA A 295 12.67 1.27 11.22
N TYR A 296 13.43 1.45 10.14
CA TYR A 296 12.95 1.34 8.78
C TYR A 296 12.65 -0.10 8.36
N TRP A 297 13.62 -1.03 8.51
CA TRP A 297 13.39 -2.40 8.07
C TRP A 297 12.37 -3.14 8.94
N VAL A 298 12.36 -2.91 10.29
CA VAL A 298 11.33 -3.44 11.19
C VAL A 298 9.96 -2.92 10.79
N GLY A 299 9.82 -1.60 10.57
CA GLY A 299 8.56 -1.01 10.13
C GLY A 299 8.09 -1.54 8.78
N THR A 300 9.01 -1.78 7.83
CA THR A 300 8.68 -2.36 6.52
C THR A 300 8.22 -3.80 6.64
N LEU A 301 8.87 -4.63 7.47
CA LEU A 301 8.44 -6.01 7.73
C LEU A 301 7.10 -6.08 8.46
N VAL A 302 6.88 -5.23 9.46
CA VAL A 302 5.58 -5.12 10.15
C VAL A 302 4.48 -4.78 9.15
N ALA A 303 4.73 -3.80 8.26
CA ALA A 303 3.76 -3.43 7.22
C ALA A 303 3.51 -4.60 6.26
N ALA A 304 4.56 -5.26 5.76
CA ALA A 304 4.42 -6.38 4.83
C ALA A 304 3.60 -7.53 5.45
N ALA A 305 3.90 -7.93 6.68
CA ALA A 305 3.20 -9.00 7.38
C ALA A 305 1.74 -8.62 7.70
N LEU A 306 1.50 -7.41 8.21
CA LEU A 306 0.15 -6.95 8.56
C LEU A 306 -0.76 -6.85 7.32
N TYR A 307 -0.28 -6.21 6.25
CA TYR A 307 -1.06 -6.06 5.03
C TYR A 307 -1.27 -7.39 4.28
N GLY A 308 -0.34 -8.34 4.43
CA GLY A 308 -0.51 -9.71 3.96
C GLY A 308 -1.71 -10.38 4.62
N GLY A 309 -1.78 -10.33 5.94
CA GLY A 309 -2.94 -10.81 6.70
C GLY A 309 -4.23 -10.08 6.32
N PHE A 310 -4.18 -8.77 6.26
CA PHE A 310 -5.33 -7.90 6.00
C PHE A 310 -6.09 -8.21 4.70
N THR A 311 -5.41 -8.36 3.57
CA THR A 311 -6.08 -8.61 2.28
C THR A 311 -6.57 -10.04 2.17
N GLY A 312 -5.83 -11.00 2.71
CA GLY A 312 -6.22 -12.41 2.73
C GLY A 312 -7.54 -12.68 3.45
N ILE A 313 -7.83 -11.90 4.52
CA ILE A 313 -9.10 -12.01 5.27
C ILE A 313 -10.30 -11.82 4.36
N PHE A 314 -10.30 -10.77 3.54
CA PHE A 314 -11.45 -10.44 2.71
C PHE A 314 -11.75 -11.52 1.68
N ILE A 315 -10.71 -12.10 1.08
CA ILE A 315 -10.91 -13.21 0.14
C ILE A 315 -11.55 -14.40 0.84
N VAL A 316 -10.98 -14.82 1.96
CA VAL A 316 -11.48 -15.98 2.71
C VAL A 316 -12.92 -15.74 3.21
N LEU A 317 -13.20 -14.56 3.77
CA LEU A 317 -14.53 -14.24 4.27
C LEU A 317 -15.57 -14.16 3.15
N PHE A 318 -15.27 -13.55 2.01
CA PHE A 318 -16.23 -13.47 0.91
C PHE A 318 -16.50 -14.83 0.26
N GLN A 319 -15.49 -15.69 0.15
CA GLN A 319 -15.68 -17.07 -0.29
C GLN A 319 -16.58 -17.84 0.67
N PHE A 320 -16.29 -17.81 1.97
CA PHE A 320 -17.07 -18.48 2.99
C PHE A 320 -18.52 -17.96 3.06
N LEU A 321 -18.71 -16.63 3.10
CA LEU A 321 -20.04 -16.06 3.25
C LEU A 321 -20.90 -16.26 2.00
N GLN A 322 -20.33 -16.12 0.79
CA GLN A 322 -21.09 -16.22 -0.46
C GLN A 322 -21.25 -17.66 -0.95
N GLN A 323 -20.17 -18.47 -0.96
CA GLN A 323 -20.23 -19.84 -1.44
C GLN A 323 -20.61 -20.84 -0.33
N GLY A 324 -20.12 -20.66 0.88
CA GLY A 324 -20.41 -21.55 2.00
C GLY A 324 -21.79 -21.31 2.63
N LEU A 325 -22.14 -20.07 2.91
CA LEU A 325 -23.40 -19.71 3.58
C LEU A 325 -24.47 -19.13 2.63
N HIS A 326 -24.18 -19.04 1.34
CA HIS A 326 -25.08 -18.51 0.30
C HIS A 326 -25.61 -17.10 0.60
N TYR A 327 -24.82 -16.27 1.31
CA TYR A 327 -25.18 -14.86 1.55
C TYR A 327 -25.12 -14.09 0.22
N SER A 328 -26.06 -13.16 0.04
CA SER A 328 -25.93 -12.23 -1.07
C SER A 328 -24.64 -11.40 -0.93
N PRO A 329 -24.04 -10.96 -2.04
CA PRO A 329 -22.79 -10.17 -2.01
C PRO A 329 -22.89 -8.93 -1.12
N PHE A 330 -24.06 -8.27 -1.09
CA PHE A 330 -24.31 -7.11 -0.23
C PHE A 330 -24.34 -7.50 1.26
N LYS A 331 -25.02 -8.60 1.61
CA LYS A 331 -25.07 -9.11 2.99
C LYS A 331 -23.68 -9.52 3.48
N ALA A 332 -22.90 -10.18 2.62
CA ALA A 332 -21.51 -10.54 2.90
C ALA A 332 -20.64 -9.29 3.14
N SER A 333 -20.83 -8.23 2.36
CA SER A 333 -20.13 -6.96 2.53
C SER A 333 -20.47 -6.27 3.85
N LEU A 334 -21.74 -6.31 4.27
CA LEU A 334 -22.16 -5.77 5.58
C LEU A 334 -21.45 -6.47 6.75
N CYS A 335 -21.18 -7.78 6.66
CA CYS A 335 -20.43 -8.50 7.69
C CYS A 335 -19.02 -7.95 7.92
N THR A 336 -18.40 -7.35 6.89
CA THR A 336 -17.05 -6.80 6.97
C THR A 336 -16.98 -5.30 7.34
N VAL A 337 -18.13 -4.61 7.40
CA VAL A 337 -18.20 -3.16 7.65
C VAL A 337 -17.56 -2.75 8.95
N LEU A 338 -17.78 -3.52 10.03
CA LEU A 338 -17.24 -3.18 11.35
C LEU A 338 -15.72 -3.23 11.39
N PHE A 339 -15.09 -4.12 10.61
CA PHE A 339 -13.63 -4.10 10.44
C PHE A 339 -13.17 -2.78 9.80
N THR A 340 -13.82 -2.34 8.74
CA THR A 340 -13.42 -1.13 8.03
C THR A 340 -13.69 0.13 8.82
N LEU A 341 -14.81 0.21 9.55
CA LEU A 341 -15.13 1.31 10.46
C LEU A 341 -14.16 1.38 11.63
N GLY A 342 -13.84 0.25 12.25
CA GLY A 342 -12.84 0.17 13.32
C GLY A 342 -11.47 0.62 12.84
N SER A 343 -11.06 0.17 11.65
CA SER A 343 -9.78 0.56 11.04
C SER A 343 -9.72 2.06 10.73
N ALA A 344 -10.78 2.64 10.17
CA ALA A 344 -10.83 4.07 9.88
C ALA A 344 -10.80 4.93 11.15
N ALA A 345 -11.63 4.60 12.15
CA ALA A 345 -11.71 5.33 13.41
C ALA A 345 -10.37 5.27 14.18
N CYS A 346 -9.83 4.07 14.36
CA CYS A 346 -8.56 3.89 15.06
C CYS A 346 -7.36 4.42 14.27
N GLY A 347 -7.41 4.46 12.94
CA GLY A 347 -6.41 5.10 12.10
C GLY A 347 -6.31 6.61 12.33
N ILE A 348 -7.46 7.29 12.47
CA ILE A 348 -7.51 8.73 12.80
C ILE A 348 -6.94 8.97 14.22
N ILE A 349 -7.32 8.14 15.17
CA ILE A 349 -6.81 8.21 16.56
C ILE A 349 -5.31 7.98 16.58
N SER A 350 -4.83 6.96 15.88
CA SER A 350 -3.40 6.62 15.77
C SER A 350 -2.57 7.76 15.21
N GLY A 351 -3.06 8.41 14.14
CA GLY A 351 -2.37 9.57 13.55
C GLY A 351 -2.17 10.73 14.53
N ARG A 352 -3.11 10.92 15.47
CA ARG A 352 -3.01 11.97 16.52
C ARG A 352 -2.11 11.54 17.68
N LEU A 353 -2.14 10.25 18.04
CA LEU A 353 -1.43 9.72 19.21
C LEU A 353 0.01 9.30 18.92
N VAL A 354 0.39 9.05 17.66
CA VAL A 354 1.70 8.48 17.32
C VAL A 354 2.86 9.31 17.85
N HIS A 355 2.72 10.64 17.88
CA HIS A 355 3.77 11.54 18.38
C HIS A 355 3.95 11.47 19.91
N ARG A 356 2.90 11.06 20.66
CA ARG A 356 2.92 10.94 22.12
C ARG A 356 3.25 9.54 22.59
N VAL A 357 2.64 8.54 21.96
CA VAL A 357 2.71 7.12 22.39
C VAL A 357 3.83 6.38 21.63
N GLY A 358 3.98 6.63 20.32
CA GLY A 358 5.01 6.01 19.50
C GLY A 358 4.77 4.52 19.23
N ARG A 359 5.81 3.69 19.45
CA ARG A 359 5.81 2.26 19.12
C ARG A 359 4.79 1.37 19.86
N PRO A 360 4.40 1.62 21.12
CA PRO A 360 3.32 0.87 21.78
C PRO A 360 2.03 0.81 20.96
N LEU A 361 1.70 1.85 20.18
CA LEU A 361 0.53 1.82 19.28
C LEU A 361 0.64 0.70 18.24
N VAL A 362 1.83 0.47 17.70
CA VAL A 362 2.07 -0.58 16.70
C VAL A 362 1.94 -1.96 17.35
N ILE A 363 2.49 -2.13 18.54
CA ILE A 363 2.47 -3.40 19.27
C ILE A 363 1.04 -3.77 19.69
N VAL A 364 0.32 -2.84 20.32
CA VAL A 364 -1.07 -3.05 20.71
C VAL A 364 -1.94 -3.30 19.47
N GLY A 365 -1.73 -2.51 18.41
CA GLY A 365 -2.50 -2.67 17.18
C GLY A 365 -2.29 -4.02 16.51
N THR A 366 -1.03 -4.50 16.39
CA THR A 366 -0.74 -5.82 15.82
C THR A 366 -1.30 -6.95 16.70
N ALA A 367 -1.22 -6.82 18.03
CA ALA A 367 -1.83 -7.78 18.98
C ALA A 367 -3.35 -7.83 18.82
N CYS A 368 -4.03 -6.69 18.81
CA CYS A 368 -5.48 -6.61 18.59
C CYS A 368 -5.89 -7.21 17.24
N THR A 369 -5.11 -6.96 16.18
CA THR A 369 -5.36 -7.56 14.86
C THR A 369 -5.25 -9.08 14.93
N ALA A 370 -4.16 -9.61 15.48
CA ALA A 370 -3.95 -11.05 15.60
C ALA A 370 -5.05 -11.74 16.43
N LEU A 371 -5.39 -11.16 17.59
CA LEU A 371 -6.45 -11.68 18.47
C LEU A 371 -7.82 -11.63 17.80
N GLY A 372 -8.17 -10.51 17.17
CA GLY A 372 -9.44 -10.34 16.47
C GLY A 372 -9.60 -11.32 15.31
N LEU A 373 -8.52 -11.56 14.51
CA LEU A 373 -8.53 -12.53 13.44
C LEU A 373 -8.63 -13.97 13.95
N THR A 374 -7.91 -14.30 15.02
CA THR A 374 -8.02 -15.62 15.66
C THR A 374 -9.43 -15.86 16.19
N ALA A 375 -10.02 -14.86 16.87
CA ALA A 375 -11.40 -14.94 17.33
C ALA A 375 -12.39 -15.10 16.16
N THR A 376 -12.19 -14.36 15.06
CA THR A 376 -13.00 -14.53 13.83
C THR A 376 -12.89 -15.95 13.28
N ALA A 377 -11.67 -16.51 13.22
CA ALA A 377 -11.44 -17.88 12.75
C ALA A 377 -12.15 -18.92 13.62
N LEU A 378 -12.17 -18.75 14.94
CA LEU A 378 -12.84 -19.63 15.87
C LEU A 378 -14.37 -19.54 15.72
N VAL A 379 -14.91 -18.32 15.58
CA VAL A 379 -16.35 -18.10 15.35
C VAL A 379 -16.81 -18.75 14.04
N VAL A 380 -16.02 -18.59 12.96
CA VAL A 380 -16.32 -19.18 11.65
C VAL A 380 -16.24 -20.70 11.70
N GLY A 381 -15.23 -21.25 12.38
CA GLY A 381 -15.05 -22.70 12.50
C GLY A 381 -16.14 -23.41 13.33
N GLY A 382 -16.85 -22.67 14.20
CA GLY A 382 -17.98 -23.18 14.98
C GLY A 382 -19.34 -22.70 14.46
N SER A 383 -19.43 -22.26 13.19
CA SER A 383 -20.67 -21.79 12.61
C SER A 383 -21.56 -22.92 12.14
N GLU A 384 -22.88 -22.82 12.44
CA GLU A 384 -23.91 -23.72 11.97
C GLU A 384 -24.81 -23.05 10.94
N ALA A 385 -25.55 -23.88 10.17
CA ALA A 385 -26.50 -23.39 9.18
C ALA A 385 -27.63 -22.59 9.90
N GLY A 386 -27.82 -21.33 9.53
CA GLY A 386 -28.82 -20.44 10.15
C GLY A 386 -28.23 -19.41 11.11
N ASP A 387 -26.96 -19.50 11.45
CA ASP A 387 -26.29 -18.51 12.31
C ASP A 387 -26.28 -17.10 11.70
N ASN A 388 -26.53 -16.10 12.56
CA ASN A 388 -26.36 -14.71 12.16
C ASN A 388 -24.89 -14.31 12.24
N MET A 389 -24.15 -14.58 11.15
CA MET A 389 -22.70 -14.32 11.08
C MET A 389 -22.34 -12.83 11.22
N PHE A 390 -23.26 -11.91 10.87
CA PHE A 390 -23.06 -10.49 11.09
C PHE A 390 -22.81 -10.18 12.58
N LEU A 391 -23.68 -10.70 13.45
CA LEU A 391 -23.56 -10.47 14.90
C LEU A 391 -22.39 -11.24 15.53
N ARG A 392 -22.18 -12.50 15.11
CA ARG A 392 -21.10 -13.34 15.67
C ARG A 392 -19.71 -12.81 15.34
N MET A 393 -19.50 -12.31 14.11
CA MET A 393 -18.22 -11.76 13.68
C MET A 393 -18.04 -10.27 14.02
N ALA A 394 -19.09 -9.58 14.47
CA ALA A 394 -19.10 -8.15 14.70
C ALA A 394 -17.96 -7.69 15.63
N LEU A 395 -17.86 -8.24 16.82
CA LEU A 395 -16.86 -7.87 17.81
C LEU A 395 -15.44 -8.31 17.43
N PRO A 396 -15.21 -9.57 16.98
CA PRO A 396 -13.91 -9.99 16.48
C PRO A 396 -13.37 -9.14 15.32
N LEU A 397 -14.20 -8.86 14.32
CA LEU A 397 -13.79 -8.04 13.17
C LEU A 397 -13.58 -6.57 13.54
N LEU A 398 -14.40 -6.02 14.44
CA LEU A 398 -14.17 -4.66 14.97
C LEU A 398 -12.82 -4.58 15.68
N LEU A 399 -12.49 -5.56 16.54
CA LEU A 399 -11.20 -5.62 17.23
C LEU A 399 -10.02 -5.71 16.25
N ALA A 400 -10.13 -6.60 15.25
CA ALA A 400 -9.11 -6.74 14.20
C ALA A 400 -8.95 -5.45 13.40
N GLY A 401 -10.06 -4.80 13.05
CA GLY A 401 -10.06 -3.53 12.32
C GLY A 401 -9.43 -2.39 13.14
N CYS A 402 -9.82 -2.22 14.39
CA CYS A 402 -9.22 -1.24 15.29
C CYS A 402 -7.71 -1.45 15.41
N GLY A 403 -7.28 -2.70 15.58
CA GLY A 403 -5.87 -3.06 15.60
C GLY A 403 -5.14 -2.63 14.32
N ALA A 404 -5.65 -3.00 13.16
CA ALA A 404 -5.08 -2.64 11.87
C ALA A 404 -4.98 -1.11 11.71
N GLY A 405 -6.03 -0.37 12.06
CA GLY A 405 -6.05 1.09 12.01
C GLY A 405 -4.99 1.74 12.89
N LEU A 406 -4.76 1.23 14.10
CA LEU A 406 -3.71 1.72 14.99
C LEU A 406 -2.32 1.56 14.37
N VAL A 407 -2.07 0.48 13.63
CA VAL A 407 -0.75 0.20 13.05
C VAL A 407 -0.49 1.03 11.80
N ILE A 408 -1.45 1.15 10.88
CA ILE A 408 -1.23 1.70 9.53
C ILE A 408 -0.54 3.06 9.57
N ALA A 409 -1.13 4.04 10.27
CA ALA A 409 -0.59 5.40 10.34
C ALA A 409 0.66 5.50 11.22
N ALA A 410 0.65 4.84 12.38
CA ALA A 410 1.76 4.89 13.33
C ALA A 410 3.03 4.23 12.77
N ASN A 411 2.92 3.04 12.18
CA ASN A 411 4.06 2.29 11.69
C ASN A 411 4.77 3.00 10.54
N GLN A 412 4.01 3.56 9.57
CA GLN A 412 4.59 4.34 8.47
C GLN A 412 5.35 5.57 8.98
N THR A 413 4.73 6.32 9.90
CA THR A 413 5.35 7.50 10.50
C THR A 413 6.66 7.15 11.23
N LEU A 414 6.65 6.08 12.02
CA LEU A 414 7.82 5.65 12.80
C LEU A 414 8.91 5.02 11.94
N ALA A 415 8.55 4.29 10.87
CA ALA A 415 9.51 3.72 9.94
C ALA A 415 10.30 4.81 9.18
N LEU A 416 9.62 5.87 8.76
CA LEU A 416 10.22 6.95 7.96
C LEU A 416 10.83 8.07 8.81
N HIS A 417 10.62 8.10 10.14
CA HIS A 417 11.05 9.20 11.01
C HIS A 417 12.56 9.47 10.98
N ARG A 418 13.39 8.42 10.88
CA ARG A 418 14.86 8.53 10.88
C ARG A 418 15.48 8.61 9.50
N VAL A 419 14.68 8.52 8.45
CA VAL A 419 15.17 8.61 7.08
C VAL A 419 15.51 10.05 6.75
N PRO A 420 16.71 10.34 6.19
CA PRO A 420 17.09 11.69 5.78
C PRO A 420 16.06 12.28 4.82
N ARG A 421 15.72 13.55 4.95
CA ARG A 421 14.71 14.23 4.12
C ARG A 421 14.97 14.11 2.62
N ARG A 422 16.26 14.00 2.22
CA ARG A 422 16.66 13.84 0.81
C ARG A 422 16.24 12.51 0.22
N GLU A 423 16.12 11.46 1.05
CA GLU A 423 15.81 10.09 0.67
C GLU A 423 14.34 9.72 0.99
N GLY A 424 13.58 10.62 1.60
CA GLY A 424 12.24 10.35 2.12
C GLY A 424 11.25 9.82 1.08
N SER A 425 11.29 10.32 -0.16
CA SER A 425 10.41 9.84 -1.25
C SER A 425 10.80 8.44 -1.71
N THR A 426 12.10 8.16 -1.85
CA THR A 426 12.61 6.82 -2.21
C THR A 426 12.30 5.81 -1.12
N ALA A 427 12.54 6.16 0.13
CA ALA A 427 12.23 5.30 1.27
C ALA A 427 10.72 5.00 1.39
N ALA A 428 9.87 5.99 1.18
CA ALA A 428 8.42 5.79 1.16
C ALA A 428 7.99 4.86 0.01
N GLY A 429 8.61 4.98 -1.16
CA GLY A 429 8.38 4.09 -2.30
C GLY A 429 8.78 2.65 -2.00
N VAL A 430 9.98 2.43 -1.44
CA VAL A 430 10.45 1.10 -1.04
C VAL A 430 9.57 0.49 0.05
N TYR A 431 9.17 1.29 1.06
CA TYR A 431 8.24 0.86 2.11
C TYR A 431 6.90 0.40 1.51
N GLN A 432 6.32 1.18 0.59
CA GLN A 432 5.06 0.82 -0.07
C GLN A 432 5.22 -0.41 -0.97
N THR A 433 6.33 -0.55 -1.68
CA THR A 433 6.63 -1.75 -2.47
C THR A 433 6.70 -2.98 -1.57
N GLY A 434 7.43 -2.92 -0.45
CA GLY A 434 7.48 -3.99 0.54
C GLY A 434 6.10 -4.36 1.09
N MET A 435 5.29 -3.36 1.41
CA MET A 435 3.90 -3.54 1.83
C MET A 435 3.06 -4.27 0.75
N LYS A 436 3.18 -3.88 -0.51
CA LYS A 436 2.42 -4.50 -1.62
C LYS A 436 2.89 -5.93 -1.91
N ILE A 437 4.19 -6.20 -1.84
CA ILE A 437 4.74 -7.56 -1.95
C ILE A 437 4.21 -8.41 -0.79
N GLY A 438 4.24 -7.90 0.44
CA GLY A 438 3.68 -8.58 1.60
C GLY A 438 2.19 -8.88 1.44
N THR A 439 1.41 -7.91 0.94
CA THR A 439 -0.01 -8.11 0.61
C THR A 439 -0.21 -9.25 -0.38
N SER A 440 0.59 -9.27 -1.46
CA SER A 440 0.48 -10.29 -2.50
C SER A 440 0.81 -11.70 -1.96
N LEU A 441 1.94 -11.84 -1.25
CA LEU A 441 2.35 -13.10 -0.62
C LEU A 441 1.34 -13.58 0.42
N GLY A 442 0.86 -12.69 1.28
CA GLY A 442 -0.11 -13.04 2.31
C GLY A 442 -1.47 -13.42 1.75
N THR A 443 -1.90 -12.76 0.67
CA THR A 443 -3.10 -13.13 -0.08
C THR A 443 -2.95 -14.54 -0.66
N ALA A 444 -1.81 -14.84 -1.29
CA ALA A 444 -1.53 -16.18 -1.83
C ALA A 444 -1.52 -17.24 -0.73
N LEU A 445 -0.91 -16.96 0.43
CA LEU A 445 -0.89 -17.87 1.57
C LEU A 445 -2.30 -18.15 2.12
N ALA A 446 -3.08 -17.10 2.40
CA ALA A 446 -4.44 -17.25 2.93
C ALA A 446 -5.36 -18.03 1.96
N SER A 447 -5.27 -17.71 0.66
CA SER A 447 -6.02 -18.43 -0.39
C SER A 447 -5.58 -19.89 -0.52
N SER A 448 -4.27 -20.14 -0.49
CA SER A 448 -3.73 -21.50 -0.55
C SER A 448 -4.22 -22.36 0.62
N LEU A 449 -4.17 -21.83 1.83
CA LEU A 449 -4.66 -22.50 3.03
C LEU A 449 -6.17 -22.76 2.96
N TYR A 450 -6.95 -21.78 2.48
CA TYR A 450 -8.39 -21.91 2.31
C TYR A 450 -8.74 -22.97 1.27
N PHE A 451 -8.26 -22.85 0.04
CA PHE A 451 -8.60 -23.78 -1.05
C PHE A 451 -8.00 -25.18 -0.82
N GLY A 452 -6.80 -25.26 -0.25
CA GLY A 452 -6.17 -26.52 0.14
C GLY A 452 -7.01 -27.29 1.16
N GLN A 453 -7.49 -26.60 2.21
CA GLN A 453 -8.36 -27.20 3.21
C GLN A 453 -9.74 -27.53 2.64
N LEU A 454 -10.31 -26.71 1.78
CA LEU A 454 -11.60 -26.95 1.13
C LEU A 454 -11.58 -28.27 0.32
N LEU A 455 -10.49 -28.52 -0.40
CA LEU A 455 -10.28 -29.76 -1.13
C LEU A 455 -10.10 -30.97 -0.18
N ALA A 456 -9.26 -30.80 0.86
CA ALA A 456 -8.97 -31.87 1.82
C ALA A 456 -10.19 -32.28 2.67
N SER A 457 -11.08 -31.31 2.97
CA SER A 457 -12.31 -31.56 3.73
C SER A 457 -13.54 -31.88 2.88
N HIS A 458 -13.37 -32.19 1.59
CA HIS A 458 -14.45 -32.47 0.67
C HIS A 458 -15.58 -31.43 0.63
N GLY A 459 -15.22 -30.14 0.75
CA GLY A 459 -16.16 -29.03 0.61
C GLY A 459 -16.63 -28.40 1.93
N ASP A 460 -15.98 -28.67 3.06
CA ASP A 460 -16.27 -27.95 4.31
C ASP A 460 -15.72 -26.51 4.27
N PHE A 461 -16.62 -25.58 3.94
CA PHE A 461 -16.31 -24.15 3.87
C PHE A 461 -15.93 -23.55 5.23
N SER A 462 -16.49 -24.05 6.33
CA SER A 462 -16.21 -23.54 7.68
C SER A 462 -14.80 -23.90 8.11
N ALA A 463 -14.38 -25.17 7.91
CA ALA A 463 -13.02 -25.63 8.17
C ALA A 463 -12.00 -24.90 7.28
N ALA A 464 -12.33 -24.72 6.00
CA ALA A 464 -11.49 -24.01 5.05
C ALA A 464 -11.30 -22.53 5.45
N ALA A 465 -12.38 -21.86 5.80
CA ALA A 465 -12.34 -20.45 6.22
C ALA A 465 -11.57 -20.27 7.53
N ARG A 466 -11.79 -21.17 8.51
CA ARG A 466 -11.02 -21.20 9.75
C ARG A 466 -9.52 -21.29 9.46
N THR A 467 -9.10 -22.20 8.59
CA THR A 467 -7.69 -22.43 8.27
C THR A 467 -7.07 -21.23 7.55
N GLY A 468 -7.77 -20.65 6.56
CA GLY A 468 -7.31 -19.45 5.86
C GLY A 468 -7.20 -18.22 6.78
N LEU A 469 -8.17 -18.02 7.68
CA LEU A 469 -8.17 -16.93 8.67
C LEU A 469 -7.06 -17.10 9.72
N LEU A 470 -6.78 -18.34 10.16
CA LEU A 470 -5.64 -18.62 11.06
C LEU A 470 -4.31 -18.32 10.37
N GLY A 471 -4.18 -18.58 9.06
CA GLY A 471 -3.02 -18.15 8.29
C GLY A 471 -2.84 -16.63 8.28
N ALA A 472 -3.92 -15.88 8.10
CA ALA A 472 -3.90 -14.42 8.18
C ALA A 472 -3.58 -13.93 9.62
N ALA A 473 -4.13 -14.58 10.65
CA ALA A 473 -3.83 -14.29 12.05
C ALA A 473 -2.35 -14.56 12.38
N ALA A 474 -1.77 -15.62 11.83
CA ALA A 474 -0.34 -15.94 11.99
C ALA A 474 0.55 -14.83 11.41
N LEU A 475 0.21 -14.27 10.24
CA LEU A 475 0.93 -13.11 9.69
C LEU A 475 0.82 -11.88 10.59
N ALA A 476 -0.34 -11.61 11.18
CA ALA A 476 -0.50 -10.53 12.15
C ALA A 476 0.30 -10.80 13.44
N ALA A 477 0.38 -12.06 13.88
CA ALA A 477 1.23 -12.47 15.00
C ALA A 477 2.73 -12.31 14.69
N VAL A 478 3.16 -12.64 13.46
CA VAL A 478 4.53 -12.34 12.98
C VAL A 478 4.79 -10.83 13.01
N ALA A 479 3.84 -10.00 12.55
CA ALA A 479 3.96 -8.55 12.64
C ALA A 479 4.11 -8.08 14.10
N PHE A 480 3.37 -8.68 15.03
CA PHE A 480 3.48 -8.41 16.47
C PHE A 480 4.86 -8.78 17.00
N LEU A 481 5.35 -10.00 16.73
CA LEU A 481 6.68 -10.46 17.18
C LEU A 481 7.80 -9.58 16.64
N VAL A 482 7.72 -9.18 15.37
CA VAL A 482 8.68 -8.27 14.72
C VAL A 482 8.64 -6.86 15.34
N ALA A 483 7.47 -6.43 15.85
CA ALA A 483 7.33 -5.11 16.49
C ALA A 483 7.88 -5.06 17.92
N LEU A 484 7.91 -6.20 18.67
CA LEU A 484 8.33 -6.28 20.08
C LEU A 484 9.74 -5.72 20.36
N PRO A 485 10.80 -6.04 19.59
CA PRO A 485 12.14 -5.50 19.83
C PRO A 485 12.21 -3.97 19.76
N GLY A 486 11.15 -3.35 19.30
CA GLY A 486 11.02 -1.89 19.29
C GLY A 486 10.86 -1.25 20.68
N LEU A 487 10.44 -2.00 21.71
CA LEU A 487 10.29 -1.50 23.09
C LEU A 487 11.66 -1.22 23.74
N THR A 488 12.65 -2.07 23.47
CA THR A 488 14.00 -1.96 24.07
C THR A 488 14.77 -0.73 23.59
N LEU A 489 14.34 -0.10 22.48
CA LEU A 489 14.96 1.12 21.95
C LEU A 489 14.54 2.39 22.71
N ARG A 490 13.48 2.34 23.51
CA ARG A 490 13.03 3.46 24.34
C ARG A 490 13.82 3.55 25.63
N GLY A 491 14.07 2.42 26.30
CA GLY A 491 14.81 2.38 27.57
C GLY A 491 16.28 2.83 27.49
N ARG A 492 16.89 2.66 26.31
CA ARG A 492 18.30 3.06 26.12
C ARG A 492 18.48 4.57 25.90
N ARG A 493 17.46 5.27 25.36
CA ARG A 493 17.51 6.72 25.13
C ARG A 493 17.08 7.54 26.32
N ASP A 494 16.09 7.07 27.09
CA ASP A 494 15.73 7.73 28.35
C ASP A 494 16.88 7.63 29.37
N GLY A 495 17.70 6.56 29.29
CA GLY A 495 18.94 6.43 30.05
C GLY A 495 20.08 7.34 29.55
N GLU A 496 20.29 7.45 28.23
CA GLU A 496 21.33 8.31 27.64
C GLU A 496 20.99 9.81 27.77
N ALA A 497 19.69 10.17 27.67
CA ALA A 497 19.25 11.55 27.93
C ALA A 497 19.34 11.94 29.40
N ALA A 498 19.08 10.99 30.32
CA ALA A 498 19.26 11.20 31.76
C ALA A 498 20.75 11.30 32.16
N VAL A 499 21.62 10.51 31.52
CA VAL A 499 23.08 10.58 31.76
C VAL A 499 23.69 11.85 31.15
N GLY A 500 23.23 12.29 29.96
CA GLY A 500 23.66 13.57 29.35
C GLY A 500 23.25 14.79 30.15
N ALA A 501 22.02 14.79 30.71
CA ALA A 501 21.54 15.87 31.57
C ALA A 501 22.26 15.95 32.94
N VAL A 502 22.83 14.86 33.43
CA VAL A 502 23.62 14.83 34.67
C VAL A 502 25.07 15.32 34.42
N GLN A 503 25.61 15.17 33.21
CA GLN A 503 26.94 15.65 32.87
C GLN A 503 27.02 17.14 32.55
N GLU A 504 25.88 17.81 32.21
CA GLU A 504 25.81 19.25 31.99
C GLU A 504 25.65 20.10 33.31
N VAL A 505 25.55 19.45 34.47
CA VAL A 505 25.32 20.13 35.78
C VAL A 505 26.55 20.05 36.69
N GLU A 506 27.75 19.76 36.20
CA GLU A 506 28.95 19.99 37.00
C GLU A 506 29.34 21.49 36.96
N PRO A 507 29.30 22.18 38.09
CA PRO A 507 29.67 23.59 38.13
C PRO A 507 31.19 23.72 38.00
N VAL A 508 31.59 24.56 37.05
CA VAL A 508 32.94 25.07 36.99
C VAL A 508 33.16 25.89 38.28
N GLY A 509 33.94 25.34 39.20
CA GLY A 509 34.47 26.02 40.35
C GLY A 509 35.73 26.85 39.99
#